data_b66b3bcd902902f62448014fa088fe7a
#
_entry.id   b66b3bcd902902f62448014fa088fe7a
#
_cell.length_a   1.000
_cell.length_b   1.000
_cell.length_c   1.000
_cell.angle_alpha   90.00
_cell.angle_beta   90.00
_cell.angle_gamma   90.00
#
_symmetry.space_group_name_H-M   'P 1'
#
loop_
_entity.id
_entity.type
_entity.pdbx_description
1 polymer ?
#
loop_
_entity_poly.entity_id
_entity_poly.type
_entity_poly.pdbx_seq_one_letter_code
_entity_poly.pdbx_strand_id
1 'polypeptide(L)'
;MTGAPPLVIVNPVAGGGRARRFWQQSAIACREADMKVDVVQTERRGDAANLAADAGDRLVISVGGDGTAHEVINGLLRRPAGRVPRFGALMYGTGSDLVRTLPSPRRPKDVPSWLEKDRWRRIDVGRLGSSTGRRYFVNAADVGIGAEIVRRAAVGPLVLGGTINFLGAAVVSLMVHRNSSVRIRADDGFVEEARVRTIAIANGSHLGAGMRIAPDARPDDGLFDVVIIGDFGRFEAIRHLPRLYQGTHVSLKKVRVLRARRLEVDATDPVGIETDGEPAGATPAVFEVVPAALDVLVW
;
A
#
# COMPACT_ATOMS: atom_id res chain seq x y z
N MET A 1 14.91 11.28 23.64
CA MET A 1 13.77 10.32 23.50
C MET A 1 13.56 9.61 24.82
N THR A 2 12.57 10.03 25.61
CA THR A 2 12.25 9.49 26.96
C THR A 2 11.18 8.40 26.86
N GLY A 3 11.44 7.33 26.14
CA GLY A 3 10.51 6.22 25.94
C GLY A 3 11.22 4.93 25.64
N ALA A 4 10.48 3.81 25.51
CA ALA A 4 11.06 2.53 25.09
C ALA A 4 11.72 2.67 23.70
N PRO A 5 12.83 1.97 23.42
CA PRO A 5 13.56 2.05 22.17
C PRO A 5 12.65 1.65 20.98
N PRO A 6 12.87 2.20 19.77
CA PRO A 6 12.16 1.78 18.56
C PRO A 6 12.24 0.26 18.35
N LEU A 7 11.11 -0.34 17.92
CA LEU A 7 11.07 -1.73 17.51
C LEU A 7 11.29 -1.82 15.99
N VAL A 8 12.31 -2.52 15.59
CA VAL A 8 12.65 -2.74 14.17
C VAL A 8 12.26 -4.16 13.77
N ILE A 9 11.31 -4.29 12.87
CA ILE A 9 10.81 -5.56 12.33
C ILE A 9 11.44 -5.78 10.97
N VAL A 10 12.31 -6.75 10.86
CA VAL A 10 13.07 -7.05 9.64
C VAL A 10 12.51 -8.28 8.95
N ASN A 11 12.14 -8.16 7.67
CA ASN A 11 11.88 -9.31 6.83
C ASN A 11 13.20 -9.72 6.11
N PRO A 12 13.86 -10.79 6.57
CA PRO A 12 15.21 -11.13 6.12
C PRO A 12 15.29 -11.54 4.65
N VAL A 13 14.19 -12.02 4.06
CA VAL A 13 14.13 -12.49 2.66
C VAL A 13 13.71 -11.40 1.69
N ALA A 14 13.20 -10.27 2.17
CA ALA A 14 12.70 -9.20 1.31
C ALA A 14 13.78 -8.67 0.37
N GLY A 15 13.37 -8.42 -0.87
CA GLY A 15 14.27 -7.98 -1.94
C GLY A 15 15.42 -8.93 -2.24
N GLY A 16 15.24 -10.25 -2.04
CA GLY A 16 16.32 -11.24 -2.19
C GLY A 16 17.43 -11.09 -1.14
N GLY A 17 17.06 -10.76 0.10
CA GLY A 17 17.99 -10.58 1.23
C GLY A 17 18.61 -9.17 1.32
N ARG A 18 18.23 -8.24 0.44
CA ARG A 18 18.72 -6.84 0.50
C ARG A 18 18.28 -6.13 1.76
N ALA A 19 17.05 -6.35 2.23
CA ALA A 19 16.55 -5.77 3.48
C ALA A 19 17.40 -6.17 4.69
N ARG A 20 17.76 -7.46 4.81
CA ARG A 20 18.64 -7.95 5.86
C ARG A 20 20.02 -7.27 5.83
N ARG A 21 20.66 -7.21 4.64
CA ARG A 21 21.98 -6.57 4.48
C ARG A 21 21.94 -5.08 4.81
N PHE A 22 20.91 -4.39 4.36
CA PHE A 22 20.71 -2.97 4.67
C PHE A 22 20.61 -2.76 6.19
N TRP A 23 19.75 -3.56 6.85
CA TRP A 23 19.58 -3.42 8.28
C TRP A 23 20.86 -3.74 9.07
N GLN A 24 21.63 -4.76 8.68
CA GLN A 24 22.91 -5.07 9.33
C GLN A 24 23.86 -3.88 9.32
N GLN A 25 23.96 -3.17 8.20
CA GLN A 25 24.78 -1.95 8.09
C GLN A 25 24.16 -0.78 8.88
N SER A 26 22.84 -0.63 8.86
CA SER A 26 22.14 0.41 9.64
C SER A 26 22.31 0.20 11.14
N ALA A 27 22.29 -1.04 11.61
CA ALA A 27 22.49 -1.39 13.01
C ALA A 27 23.92 -1.05 13.50
N ILE A 28 24.92 -1.12 12.61
CA ILE A 28 26.28 -0.64 12.92
C ILE A 28 26.24 0.87 13.09
N ALA A 29 25.68 1.60 12.14
CA ALA A 29 25.57 3.05 12.21
C ALA A 29 24.78 3.54 13.45
N CYS A 30 23.69 2.84 13.83
CA CYS A 30 22.95 3.16 15.05
C CYS A 30 23.80 2.95 16.32
N ARG A 31 24.63 1.90 16.38
CA ARG A 31 25.53 1.67 17.51
C ARG A 31 26.64 2.73 17.61
N GLU A 32 27.20 3.12 16.47
CA GLU A 32 28.21 4.20 16.39
C GLU A 32 27.63 5.55 16.84
N ALA A 33 26.33 5.76 16.68
CA ALA A 33 25.59 6.94 17.14
C ALA A 33 25.00 6.78 18.56
N ASP A 34 25.37 5.74 19.32
CA ASP A 34 24.84 5.40 20.66
C ASP A 34 23.31 5.29 20.72
N MET A 35 22.70 4.86 19.62
CA MET A 35 21.26 4.67 19.52
C MET A 35 20.83 3.26 19.90
N LYS A 36 19.92 3.16 20.84
CA LYS A 36 19.29 1.88 21.22
C LYS A 36 18.09 1.59 20.34
N VAL A 37 18.03 0.42 19.75
CA VAL A 37 16.92 -0.12 18.97
C VAL A 37 16.74 -1.60 19.30
N ASP A 38 15.50 -2.05 19.41
CA ASP A 38 15.19 -3.47 19.54
C ASP A 38 14.89 -4.04 18.16
N VAL A 39 15.46 -5.22 17.86
CA VAL A 39 15.36 -5.81 16.52
C VAL A 39 14.76 -7.21 16.62
N VAL A 40 13.76 -7.45 15.77
CA VAL A 40 13.15 -8.77 15.59
C VAL A 40 13.10 -9.11 14.10
N GLN A 41 13.21 -10.40 13.77
CA GLN A 41 13.09 -10.87 12.39
C GLN A 41 11.80 -11.65 12.22
N THR A 42 11.16 -11.52 11.07
CA THR A 42 10.02 -12.36 10.70
C THR A 42 10.51 -13.69 10.17
N GLU A 43 9.79 -14.77 10.47
CA GLU A 43 10.06 -16.13 9.98
C GLU A 43 9.06 -16.53 8.89
N ARG A 44 7.82 -16.03 9.00
CA ARG A 44 6.70 -16.36 8.10
C ARG A 44 5.77 -15.18 7.89
N ARG A 45 4.89 -15.34 6.93
CA ARG A 45 3.83 -14.35 6.64
C ARG A 45 2.91 -14.18 7.85
N GLY A 46 2.56 -12.92 8.16
CA GLY A 46 1.74 -12.53 9.30
C GLY A 46 2.50 -12.21 10.58
N ASP A 47 3.77 -12.63 10.71
CA ASP A 47 4.58 -12.36 11.91
C ASP A 47 4.75 -10.86 12.14
N ALA A 48 4.97 -10.08 11.06
CA ALA A 48 5.16 -8.64 11.17
C ALA A 48 3.92 -7.95 11.75
N ALA A 49 2.72 -8.44 11.43
CA ALA A 49 1.48 -7.89 11.99
C ALA A 49 1.34 -8.20 13.49
N ASN A 50 1.66 -9.41 13.91
CA ASN A 50 1.57 -9.80 15.32
C ASN A 50 2.62 -9.04 16.17
N LEU A 51 3.86 -8.99 15.72
CA LEU A 51 4.94 -8.24 16.38
C LEU A 51 4.60 -6.74 16.51
N ALA A 52 3.98 -6.16 15.50
CA ALA A 52 3.55 -4.76 15.52
C ALA A 52 2.35 -4.52 16.46
N ALA A 53 1.41 -5.47 16.53
CA ALA A 53 0.28 -5.39 17.47
C ALA A 53 0.73 -5.36 18.93
N ASP A 54 1.80 -6.12 19.27
CA ASP A 54 2.34 -6.23 20.61
C ASP A 54 3.36 -5.13 20.97
N ALA A 55 3.67 -4.22 20.02
CA ALA A 55 4.72 -3.22 20.19
C ALA A 55 4.42 -2.11 21.25
N GLY A 56 3.19 -2.02 21.75
CA GLY A 56 2.81 -0.90 22.63
C GLY A 56 2.95 0.46 21.91
N ASP A 57 3.18 1.54 22.62
CA ASP A 57 3.29 2.91 22.06
C ASP A 57 4.65 3.23 21.42
N ARG A 58 5.43 2.22 21.10
CA ARG A 58 6.75 2.37 20.51
C ARG A 58 6.65 2.81 19.04
N LEU A 59 7.69 3.49 18.57
CA LEU A 59 7.91 3.61 17.12
C LEU A 59 8.21 2.21 16.57
N VAL A 60 7.45 1.77 15.56
CA VAL A 60 7.70 0.51 14.86
C VAL A 60 8.25 0.81 13.47
N ILE A 61 9.40 0.24 13.16
CA ILE A 61 10.08 0.41 11.88
C ILE A 61 10.02 -0.90 11.10
N SER A 62 9.38 -0.89 9.94
CA SER A 62 9.43 -2.02 9.02
C SER A 62 10.66 -1.96 8.14
N VAL A 63 11.41 -3.06 8.04
CA VAL A 63 12.54 -3.22 7.10
C VAL A 63 12.22 -4.37 6.16
N GLY A 64 11.75 -4.01 4.95
CA GLY A 64 11.25 -5.02 4.02
C GLY A 64 10.71 -4.44 2.72
N GLY A 65 9.70 -5.08 2.14
CA GLY A 65 8.93 -4.59 1.00
C GLY A 65 7.57 -4.01 1.42
N ASP A 66 6.75 -3.65 0.42
CA ASP A 66 5.40 -3.11 0.63
C ASP A 66 4.52 -4.06 1.46
N GLY A 67 4.60 -5.38 1.22
CA GLY A 67 3.87 -6.38 2.01
C GLY A 67 4.28 -6.41 3.49
N THR A 68 5.57 -6.22 3.81
CA THR A 68 6.02 -6.15 5.22
C THR A 68 5.50 -4.88 5.90
N ALA A 69 5.53 -3.74 5.19
CA ALA A 69 4.98 -2.49 5.68
C ALA A 69 3.45 -2.60 5.89
N HIS A 70 2.75 -3.21 4.94
CA HIS A 70 1.31 -3.48 5.02
C HIS A 70 0.95 -4.33 6.25
N GLU A 71 1.70 -5.43 6.51
CA GLU A 71 1.50 -6.26 7.71
C GLU A 71 1.72 -5.45 8.99
N VAL A 72 2.83 -4.70 9.10
CA VAL A 72 3.13 -3.87 10.27
C VAL A 72 2.01 -2.87 10.54
N ILE A 73 1.57 -2.14 9.52
CA ILE A 73 0.51 -1.14 9.65
C ILE A 73 -0.81 -1.79 10.09
N ASN A 74 -1.18 -2.93 9.49
CA ASN A 74 -2.37 -3.67 9.90
C ASN A 74 -2.26 -4.18 11.36
N GLY A 75 -1.08 -4.57 11.81
CA GLY A 75 -0.82 -4.92 13.22
C GLY A 75 -1.03 -3.72 14.15
N LEU A 76 -0.40 -2.59 13.83
CA LEU A 76 -0.52 -1.34 14.58
C LEU A 76 -1.98 -0.86 14.72
N LEU A 77 -2.77 -0.98 13.65
CA LEU A 77 -4.15 -0.50 13.60
C LEU A 77 -5.20 -1.50 14.15
N ARG A 78 -4.78 -2.73 14.48
CA ARG A 78 -5.62 -3.69 15.23
C ARG A 78 -5.72 -3.36 16.71
N ARG A 79 -4.84 -2.53 17.22
CA ARG A 79 -4.78 -2.17 18.63
C ARG A 79 -6.06 -1.42 19.05
N PRO A 80 -6.47 -1.55 20.32
CA PRO A 80 -7.55 -0.75 20.87
C PRO A 80 -7.29 0.76 20.69
N ALA A 81 -8.36 1.55 20.62
CA ALA A 81 -8.25 3.00 20.54
C ALA A 81 -7.37 3.56 21.66
N GLY A 82 -6.40 4.38 21.29
CA GLY A 82 -5.40 4.96 22.19
C GLY A 82 -4.60 6.03 21.47
N ARG A 83 -3.29 6.08 21.73
CA ARG A 83 -2.40 6.97 20.99
C ARG A 83 -2.31 6.57 19.52
N VAL A 84 -2.20 7.57 18.64
CA VAL A 84 -1.96 7.34 17.21
C VAL A 84 -0.67 6.54 17.06
N PRO A 85 -0.71 5.38 16.35
CA PRO A 85 0.47 4.56 16.16
C PRO A 85 1.57 5.30 15.43
N ARG A 86 2.83 5.02 15.77
CA ARG A 86 4.03 5.59 15.16
C ARG A 86 4.74 4.55 14.29
N PHE A 87 4.94 4.89 13.03
CA PHE A 87 5.48 3.99 12.02
C PHE A 87 6.64 4.62 11.26
N GLY A 88 7.60 3.79 10.85
CA GLY A 88 8.65 4.13 9.91
C GLY A 88 8.88 2.99 8.91
N ALA A 89 9.29 3.31 7.69
CA ALA A 89 9.54 2.30 6.66
C ALA A 89 10.93 2.44 6.04
N LEU A 90 11.68 1.33 6.03
CA LEU A 90 12.93 1.19 5.28
C LEU A 90 12.69 0.15 4.18
N MET A 91 12.39 0.65 2.97
CA MET A 91 11.82 -0.14 1.88
C MET A 91 12.88 -0.71 0.96
N TYR A 92 12.93 -2.04 0.88
CA TYR A 92 13.84 -2.81 0.03
C TYR A 92 13.11 -3.87 -0.82
N GLY A 93 11.82 -3.64 -1.07
CA GLY A 93 11.00 -4.40 -2.00
C GLY A 93 11.18 -3.94 -3.45
N THR A 94 10.44 -4.57 -4.35
CA THR A 94 10.46 -4.30 -5.79
C THR A 94 9.52 -3.17 -6.21
N GLY A 95 8.43 -2.92 -5.48
CA GLY A 95 7.44 -1.87 -5.76
C GLY A 95 7.84 -0.54 -5.14
N SER A 96 7.98 -0.53 -3.82
CA SER A 96 8.32 0.66 -3.00
C SER A 96 7.41 1.86 -3.27
N ASP A 97 6.10 1.61 -3.50
CA ASP A 97 5.13 2.66 -3.81
C ASP A 97 4.88 3.57 -2.60
N LEU A 98 4.92 3.00 -1.39
CA LEU A 98 4.77 3.74 -0.15
C LEU A 98 5.85 4.83 0.02
N VAL A 99 7.11 4.55 -0.32
CA VAL A 99 8.23 5.52 -0.18
C VAL A 99 8.16 6.66 -1.18
N ARG A 100 7.40 6.49 -2.26
CA ARG A 100 7.15 7.58 -3.21
C ARG A 100 6.24 8.65 -2.59
N THR A 101 5.36 8.22 -1.70
CA THR A 101 4.44 9.09 -0.94
C THR A 101 5.06 9.54 0.38
N LEU A 102 5.83 8.68 1.06
CA LEU A 102 6.41 8.88 2.39
C LEU A 102 7.93 8.59 2.35
N PRO A 103 8.78 9.59 2.04
CA PRO A 103 10.22 9.41 1.87
C PRO A 103 10.90 8.84 3.12
N SER A 104 11.84 7.92 2.89
CA SER A 104 12.67 7.30 3.94
C SER A 104 14.13 7.19 3.50
N PRO A 105 15.08 6.95 4.44
CA PRO A 105 16.50 6.80 4.12
C PRO A 105 16.77 5.68 3.10
N ARG A 106 17.68 5.95 2.18
CA ARG A 106 18.14 4.96 1.20
C ARG A 106 19.54 4.43 1.50
N ARG A 107 20.28 5.09 2.39
CA ARG A 107 21.62 4.67 2.80
C ARG A 107 21.62 4.28 4.27
N PRO A 108 22.29 3.18 4.65
CA PRO A 108 22.32 2.71 6.04
C PRO A 108 22.80 3.77 7.04
N LYS A 109 23.82 4.54 6.67
CA LYS A 109 24.40 5.60 7.50
C LYS A 109 23.47 6.77 7.80
N ASP A 110 22.39 6.92 7.03
CA ASP A 110 21.43 8.01 7.22
C ASP A 110 20.33 7.65 8.23
N VAL A 111 20.22 6.37 8.63
CA VAL A 111 19.19 5.89 9.55
C VAL A 111 19.26 6.52 10.93
N PRO A 112 20.44 6.68 11.58
CA PRO A 112 20.51 7.38 12.87
C PRO A 112 19.98 8.80 12.78
N SER A 113 20.42 9.59 11.82
CA SER A 113 20.00 10.98 11.68
C SER A 113 18.51 11.10 11.32
N TRP A 114 17.93 10.11 10.63
CA TRP A 114 16.48 10.04 10.38
C TRP A 114 15.69 9.83 11.67
N LEU A 115 16.16 8.95 12.54
CA LEU A 115 15.54 8.70 13.84
C LEU A 115 15.66 9.93 14.76
N GLU A 116 16.79 10.66 14.71
CA GLU A 116 17.02 11.86 15.50
C GLU A 116 16.20 13.08 15.06
N LYS A 117 15.99 13.22 13.75
CA LYS A 117 15.27 14.39 13.19
C LYS A 117 13.83 14.49 13.65
N ASP A 118 13.24 13.40 14.10
CA ASP A 118 11.89 13.33 14.69
C ASP A 118 10.83 14.04 13.82
N ARG A 119 10.92 13.89 12.50
CA ARG A 119 10.02 14.50 11.53
C ARG A 119 8.83 13.61 11.27
N TRP A 120 7.68 14.01 11.75
CA TRP A 120 6.44 13.25 11.63
C TRP A 120 5.49 13.83 10.60
N ARG A 121 4.87 12.97 9.83
CA ARG A 121 3.71 13.30 9.01
C ARG A 121 2.54 12.45 9.49
N ARG A 122 1.48 13.10 9.92
CA ARG A 122 0.24 12.42 10.26
C ARG A 122 -0.55 12.18 9.00
N ILE A 123 -0.94 10.95 8.76
CA ILE A 123 -1.64 10.54 7.55
C ILE A 123 -2.95 9.83 7.87
N ASP A 124 -3.81 9.85 6.90
CA ASP A 124 -5.02 9.06 6.85
C ASP A 124 -4.70 7.62 6.46
N VAL A 125 -5.63 6.72 6.75
CA VAL A 125 -5.53 5.31 6.38
C VAL A 125 -6.86 4.87 5.80
N GLY A 126 -6.83 4.11 4.71
CA GLY A 126 -8.02 3.50 4.17
C GLY A 126 -8.40 2.25 4.97
N ARG A 127 -9.68 2.08 5.26
CA ARG A 127 -10.26 0.89 5.87
C ARG A 127 -11.17 0.20 4.86
N LEU A 128 -10.86 -1.05 4.55
CA LEU A 128 -11.71 -1.96 3.79
C LEU A 128 -12.53 -2.82 4.74
N GLY A 129 -13.84 -2.87 4.53
CA GLY A 129 -14.76 -3.87 5.07
C GLY A 129 -15.29 -4.76 3.96
N SER A 130 -15.07 -6.07 4.06
CA SER A 130 -15.57 -7.08 3.11
C SER A 130 -15.99 -8.36 3.83
N SER A 131 -16.46 -9.36 3.10
CA SER A 131 -16.78 -10.68 3.64
C SER A 131 -15.60 -11.38 4.33
N THR A 132 -14.37 -11.01 4.00
CA THR A 132 -13.14 -11.55 4.61
C THR A 132 -12.70 -10.80 5.88
N GLY A 133 -13.47 -9.79 6.31
CA GLY A 133 -13.21 -8.99 7.50
C GLY A 133 -12.70 -7.58 7.21
N ARG A 134 -12.06 -6.97 8.21
CA ARG A 134 -11.47 -5.63 8.10
C ARG A 134 -10.01 -5.70 7.71
N ARG A 135 -9.61 -4.76 6.84
CA ARG A 135 -8.21 -4.57 6.47
C ARG A 135 -7.92 -3.07 6.28
N TYR A 136 -6.70 -2.67 6.56
CA TYR A 136 -6.25 -1.29 6.36
C TYR A 136 -5.26 -1.21 5.21
N PHE A 137 -5.27 -0.08 4.50
CA PHE A 137 -4.31 0.23 3.44
C PHE A 137 -3.87 1.69 3.55
N VAL A 138 -2.63 1.96 3.19
CA VAL A 138 -2.04 3.31 3.32
C VAL A 138 -1.90 3.97 1.96
N ASN A 139 -1.68 3.17 0.94
CA ASN A 139 -1.41 3.71 -0.40
C ASN A 139 -2.65 3.66 -1.28
N ALA A 140 -3.14 2.50 -1.62
CA ALA A 140 -4.36 2.35 -2.41
C ALA A 140 -4.98 0.96 -2.29
N ALA A 141 -6.28 0.89 -2.58
CA ALA A 141 -7.00 -0.34 -2.88
C ALA A 141 -7.46 -0.34 -4.33
N ASP A 142 -7.68 -1.52 -4.89
CA ASP A 142 -8.19 -1.71 -6.24
C ASP A 142 -9.32 -2.75 -6.26
N VAL A 143 -10.38 -2.44 -7.00
CA VAL A 143 -11.51 -3.37 -7.27
C VAL A 143 -11.51 -3.66 -8.76
N GLY A 144 -11.06 -4.85 -9.14
CA GLY A 144 -11.00 -5.25 -10.55
C GLY A 144 -9.72 -5.95 -10.95
N ILE A 145 -9.09 -5.47 -12.02
CA ILE A 145 -7.92 -6.13 -12.62
C ILE A 145 -6.72 -6.21 -11.67
N GLY A 146 -6.56 -5.27 -10.73
CA GLY A 146 -5.45 -5.24 -9.78
C GLY A 146 -5.36 -6.50 -8.94
N ALA A 147 -6.49 -6.99 -8.43
CA ALA A 147 -6.54 -8.24 -7.68
C ALA A 147 -6.09 -9.46 -8.50
N GLU A 148 -6.38 -9.48 -9.80
CA GLU A 148 -5.92 -10.54 -10.71
C GLU A 148 -4.40 -10.44 -10.96
N ILE A 149 -3.88 -9.22 -11.16
CA ILE A 149 -2.45 -8.97 -11.33
C ILE A 149 -1.67 -9.45 -10.11
N VAL A 150 -2.09 -9.06 -8.92
CA VAL A 150 -1.44 -9.44 -7.64
C VAL A 150 -1.44 -10.95 -7.46
N ARG A 151 -2.58 -11.60 -7.70
CA ARG A 151 -2.68 -13.07 -7.60
C ARG A 151 -1.75 -13.78 -8.58
N ARG A 152 -1.66 -13.31 -9.84
CA ARG A 152 -0.74 -13.88 -10.85
C ARG A 152 0.71 -13.64 -10.49
N ALA A 153 1.04 -12.43 -10.02
CA ALA A 153 2.39 -12.08 -9.60
C ALA A 153 2.88 -12.95 -8.43
N ALA A 154 1.96 -13.33 -7.51
CA ALA A 154 2.29 -14.18 -6.36
C ALA A 154 2.70 -15.61 -6.73
N VAL A 155 2.21 -16.15 -7.86
CA VAL A 155 2.52 -17.51 -8.33
C VAL A 155 3.53 -17.55 -9.48
N GLY A 156 3.96 -16.38 -9.96
CA GLY A 156 4.93 -16.28 -11.05
C GLY A 156 6.36 -16.64 -10.64
N PRO A 157 7.25 -16.96 -11.61
CA PRO A 157 8.62 -17.34 -11.34
C PRO A 157 9.43 -16.18 -10.78
N LEU A 158 9.90 -16.31 -9.53
CA LEU A 158 10.72 -15.30 -8.85
C LEU A 158 12.10 -15.07 -9.47
N VAL A 159 12.53 -15.94 -10.37
CA VAL A 159 13.89 -15.94 -10.98
C VAL A 159 14.17 -14.66 -11.78
N LEU A 160 13.15 -14.02 -12.35
CA LEU A 160 13.29 -12.82 -13.19
C LEU A 160 13.23 -11.49 -12.38
N GLY A 161 13.09 -11.58 -11.06
CA GLY A 161 12.91 -10.42 -10.19
C GLY A 161 11.46 -9.93 -10.13
N GLY A 162 11.07 -9.37 -8.99
CA GLY A 162 9.66 -9.06 -8.70
C GLY A 162 9.03 -8.03 -9.65
N THR A 163 9.78 -7.04 -10.13
CA THR A 163 9.25 -6.01 -11.05
C THR A 163 8.90 -6.60 -12.41
N ILE A 164 9.77 -7.46 -12.98
CA ILE A 164 9.52 -8.10 -14.27
C ILE A 164 8.36 -9.08 -14.15
N ASN A 165 8.30 -9.85 -13.05
CA ASN A 165 7.19 -10.75 -12.77
C ASN A 165 5.86 -10.00 -12.66
N PHE A 166 5.84 -8.87 -11.95
CA PHE A 166 4.66 -8.02 -11.83
C PHE A 166 4.22 -7.45 -13.18
N LEU A 167 5.15 -6.94 -13.98
CA LEU A 167 4.85 -6.42 -15.32
C LEU A 167 4.31 -7.50 -16.26
N GLY A 168 4.89 -8.69 -16.23
CA GLY A 168 4.39 -9.86 -16.98
C GLY A 168 2.97 -10.25 -16.55
N ALA A 169 2.71 -10.30 -15.24
CA ALA A 169 1.38 -10.56 -14.69
C ALA A 169 0.38 -9.48 -15.12
N ALA A 170 0.79 -8.21 -15.14
CA ALA A 170 -0.05 -7.09 -15.59
C ALA A 170 -0.44 -7.23 -17.06
N VAL A 171 0.54 -7.51 -17.95
CA VAL A 171 0.28 -7.68 -19.38
C VAL A 171 -0.67 -8.87 -19.63
N VAL A 172 -0.41 -10.02 -19.01
CA VAL A 172 -1.29 -11.20 -19.13
C VAL A 172 -2.69 -10.89 -18.63
N SER A 173 -2.81 -10.23 -17.45
CA SER A 173 -4.11 -9.86 -16.90
C SER A 173 -4.85 -8.88 -17.81
N LEU A 174 -4.17 -7.90 -18.42
CA LEU A 174 -4.79 -6.98 -19.38
C LEU A 174 -5.39 -7.71 -20.59
N MET A 175 -4.79 -8.83 -21.01
CA MET A 175 -5.26 -9.63 -22.16
C MET A 175 -6.45 -10.53 -21.82
N VAL A 176 -6.52 -11.05 -20.59
CA VAL A 176 -7.54 -12.06 -20.23
C VAL A 176 -8.69 -11.49 -19.38
N HIS A 177 -8.46 -10.40 -18.67
CA HIS A 177 -9.45 -9.80 -17.78
C HIS A 177 -10.69 -9.33 -18.54
N ARG A 178 -11.86 -9.62 -17.96
CA ARG A 178 -13.16 -9.14 -18.44
C ARG A 178 -13.64 -8.01 -17.54
N ASN A 179 -14.05 -6.90 -18.15
CA ASN A 179 -14.60 -5.78 -17.42
C ASN A 179 -15.88 -6.19 -16.68
N SER A 180 -16.04 -5.72 -15.46
CA SER A 180 -17.14 -6.09 -14.57
C SER A 180 -18.18 -4.98 -14.50
N SER A 181 -19.45 -5.35 -14.39
CA SER A 181 -20.53 -4.39 -14.08
C SER A 181 -20.63 -4.25 -12.57
N VAL A 182 -20.51 -3.02 -12.11
CA VAL A 182 -20.49 -2.66 -10.69
C VAL A 182 -21.48 -1.54 -10.40
N ARG A 183 -21.98 -1.52 -9.17
CA ARG A 183 -22.69 -0.37 -8.60
C ARG A 183 -21.77 0.30 -7.59
N ILE A 184 -21.55 1.59 -7.77
CA ILE A 184 -20.69 2.44 -6.95
C ILE A 184 -21.57 3.43 -6.22
N ARG A 185 -21.40 3.55 -4.92
CA ARG A 185 -22.01 4.60 -4.09
C ARG A 185 -20.90 5.32 -3.35
N ALA A 186 -20.88 6.64 -3.42
CA ALA A 186 -19.90 7.46 -2.69
C ALA A 186 -20.60 8.53 -1.89
N ASP A 187 -20.18 8.69 -0.63
CA ASP A 187 -20.70 9.67 0.33
C ASP A 187 -22.25 9.81 0.28
N ASP A 188 -22.75 11.04 0.41
CA ASP A 188 -24.19 11.29 0.50
C ASP A 188 -24.81 11.59 -0.87
N GLY A 189 -24.89 10.59 -1.75
CA GLY A 189 -25.77 10.69 -2.91
C GLY A 189 -25.19 10.37 -4.27
N PHE A 190 -23.87 10.17 -4.41
CA PHE A 190 -23.34 9.68 -5.68
C PHE A 190 -23.69 8.19 -5.85
N VAL A 191 -24.43 7.87 -6.89
CA VAL A 191 -24.75 6.47 -7.26
C VAL A 191 -24.51 6.31 -8.75
N GLU A 192 -23.75 5.28 -9.11
CA GLU A 192 -23.49 4.95 -10.50
C GLU A 192 -23.44 3.45 -10.73
N GLU A 193 -24.03 3.00 -11.83
CA GLU A 193 -23.83 1.67 -12.40
C GLU A 193 -22.94 1.81 -13.64
N ALA A 194 -21.81 1.14 -13.63
CA ALA A 194 -20.84 1.24 -14.70
C ALA A 194 -20.19 -0.11 -15.00
N ARG A 195 -19.79 -0.29 -16.24
CA ARG A 195 -18.88 -1.34 -16.62
C ARG A 195 -17.46 -0.83 -16.51
N VAL A 196 -16.66 -1.45 -15.64
CA VAL A 196 -15.33 -0.99 -15.31
C VAL A 196 -14.28 -2.07 -15.55
N ARG A 197 -13.06 -1.63 -15.87
CA ARG A 197 -11.88 -2.46 -15.83
C ARG A 197 -11.33 -2.53 -14.41
N THR A 198 -11.36 -1.40 -13.72
CA THR A 198 -10.92 -1.29 -12.33
C THR A 198 -11.41 0.01 -11.70
N ILE A 199 -11.51 -0.01 -10.37
CA ILE A 199 -11.72 1.17 -9.53
C ILE A 199 -10.55 1.23 -8.57
N ALA A 200 -9.69 2.24 -8.70
CA ALA A 200 -8.64 2.51 -7.74
C ALA A 200 -9.15 3.48 -6.67
N ILE A 201 -9.03 3.08 -5.42
CA ILE A 201 -9.39 3.88 -4.23
C ILE A 201 -8.08 4.31 -3.58
N ALA A 202 -7.64 5.52 -3.91
CA ALA A 202 -6.30 5.99 -3.61
C ALA A 202 -6.28 6.94 -2.41
N ASN A 203 -5.46 6.60 -1.42
CA ASN A 203 -5.03 7.47 -0.33
C ASN A 203 -3.66 8.10 -0.66
N GLY A 204 -2.79 7.36 -1.34
CA GLY A 204 -1.53 7.81 -1.92
C GLY A 204 -1.57 7.83 -3.45
N SER A 205 -0.62 8.51 -4.08
CA SER A 205 -0.65 8.76 -5.52
C SER A 205 -0.20 7.60 -6.41
N HIS A 206 0.50 6.59 -5.85
CA HIS A 206 1.11 5.51 -6.62
C HIS A 206 0.56 4.14 -6.24
N LEU A 207 0.43 3.25 -7.23
CA LEU A 207 0.03 1.85 -7.06
C LEU A 207 0.70 0.99 -8.14
N GLY A 208 1.02 -0.27 -7.82
CA GLY A 208 1.45 -1.23 -8.82
C GLY A 208 2.82 -0.93 -9.44
N ALA A 209 3.86 -0.85 -8.61
CA ALA A 209 5.25 -0.66 -9.02
C ALA A 209 5.51 0.69 -9.74
N GLY A 210 4.92 1.75 -9.23
CA GLY A 210 5.20 3.12 -9.66
C GLY A 210 4.21 3.72 -10.65
N MET A 211 3.08 3.08 -10.93
CA MET A 211 2.00 3.72 -11.67
C MET A 211 1.42 4.88 -10.84
N ARG A 212 1.30 6.03 -11.45
CA ARG A 212 0.72 7.25 -10.85
C ARG A 212 -0.80 7.23 -11.00
N ILE A 213 -1.45 6.29 -10.31
CA ILE A 213 -2.87 5.98 -10.51
C ILE A 213 -3.81 7.13 -10.11
N ALA A 214 -3.44 7.89 -9.08
CA ALA A 214 -4.16 9.07 -8.61
C ALA A 214 -3.16 10.23 -8.42
N PRO A 215 -2.85 10.99 -9.50
CA PRO A 215 -1.75 11.97 -9.48
C PRO A 215 -1.86 13.05 -8.41
N ASP A 216 -3.09 13.41 -8.03
CA ASP A 216 -3.38 14.51 -7.11
C ASP A 216 -3.72 14.02 -5.69
N ALA A 217 -3.70 12.69 -5.45
CA ALA A 217 -4.04 12.11 -4.14
C ALA A 217 -3.07 12.57 -3.03
N ARG A 218 -3.66 12.92 -1.89
CA ARG A 218 -2.98 13.41 -0.70
C ARG A 218 -3.37 12.56 0.50
N PRO A 219 -2.41 11.93 1.18
CA PRO A 219 -2.71 11.00 2.27
C PRO A 219 -3.08 11.69 3.60
N ASP A 220 -3.35 12.98 3.61
CA ASP A 220 -3.56 13.81 4.80
C ASP A 220 -4.70 14.82 4.67
N ASP A 221 -5.65 14.61 3.74
CA ASP A 221 -6.74 15.56 3.48
C ASP A 221 -8.15 15.00 3.79
N GLY A 222 -8.20 13.79 4.37
CA GLY A 222 -9.44 13.15 4.80
C GLY A 222 -10.29 12.58 3.67
N LEU A 223 -9.74 12.40 2.46
CA LEU A 223 -10.48 11.93 1.29
C LEU A 223 -9.68 10.88 0.52
N PHE A 224 -10.39 9.97 -0.16
CA PHE A 224 -9.84 9.18 -1.24
C PHE A 224 -9.97 9.91 -2.57
N ASP A 225 -8.98 9.76 -3.44
CA ASP A 225 -9.11 10.00 -4.86
C ASP A 225 -9.53 8.68 -5.52
N VAL A 226 -10.79 8.58 -5.93
CA VAL A 226 -11.35 7.38 -6.54
C VAL A 226 -11.26 7.51 -8.06
N VAL A 227 -10.44 6.65 -8.67
CA VAL A 227 -10.21 6.65 -10.12
C VAL A 227 -10.94 5.47 -10.74
N ILE A 228 -12.03 5.74 -11.45
CA ILE A 228 -12.85 4.76 -12.14
C ILE A 228 -12.35 4.64 -13.57
N ILE A 229 -11.71 3.50 -13.88
CA ILE A 229 -11.27 3.17 -15.25
C ILE A 229 -12.37 2.33 -15.89
N GLY A 230 -13.11 2.93 -16.79
CA GLY A 230 -14.31 2.37 -17.41
C GLY A 230 -14.05 1.23 -18.40
N ASP A 231 -14.97 1.07 -19.35
CA ASP A 231 -14.99 -0.07 -20.28
C ASP A 231 -13.94 0.08 -21.40
N PHE A 232 -12.69 -0.11 -21.04
CA PHE A 232 -11.58 -0.18 -22.01
C PHE A 232 -11.46 -1.58 -22.59
N GLY A 233 -11.33 -1.67 -23.92
CA GLY A 233 -10.96 -2.90 -24.60
C GLY A 233 -9.50 -3.31 -24.28
N ARG A 234 -9.14 -4.57 -24.54
CA ARG A 234 -7.81 -5.13 -24.20
C ARG A 234 -6.67 -4.34 -24.84
N PHE A 235 -6.74 -4.10 -26.14
CA PHE A 235 -5.71 -3.35 -26.89
C PHE A 235 -5.69 -1.87 -26.52
N GLU A 236 -6.87 -1.30 -26.25
CA GLU A 236 -7.00 0.08 -25.80
C GLU A 236 -6.33 0.28 -24.44
N ALA A 237 -6.53 -0.65 -23.50
CA ALA A 237 -5.89 -0.63 -22.17
C ALA A 237 -4.35 -0.72 -22.28
N ILE A 238 -3.82 -1.61 -23.12
CA ILE A 238 -2.37 -1.73 -23.36
C ILE A 238 -1.80 -0.45 -23.94
N ARG A 239 -2.47 0.14 -24.94
CA ARG A 239 -2.04 1.41 -25.56
C ARG A 239 -1.94 2.55 -24.55
N HIS A 240 -2.81 2.56 -23.53
CA HIS A 240 -2.84 3.60 -22.52
C HIS A 240 -2.02 3.30 -21.29
N LEU A 241 -1.39 2.13 -21.17
CA LEU A 241 -0.55 1.76 -20.03
C LEU A 241 0.57 2.78 -19.71
N PRO A 242 1.30 3.38 -20.69
CA PRO A 242 2.28 4.42 -20.40
C PRO A 242 1.70 5.64 -19.69
N ARG A 243 0.43 5.98 -19.97
CA ARG A 243 -0.24 7.11 -19.34
C ARG A 243 -0.50 6.90 -17.84
N LEU A 244 -0.64 5.65 -17.38
CA LEU A 244 -0.74 5.34 -15.95
C LEU A 244 0.55 5.69 -15.22
N TYR A 245 1.72 5.44 -15.81
CA TYR A 245 2.99 5.83 -15.23
C TYR A 245 3.21 7.34 -15.23
N GLN A 246 2.69 8.05 -16.24
CA GLN A 246 2.77 9.50 -16.36
C GLN A 246 1.69 10.23 -15.54
N GLY A 247 0.65 9.53 -15.09
CA GLY A 247 -0.51 10.12 -14.42
C GLY A 247 -1.46 10.88 -15.37
N THR A 248 -1.28 10.75 -16.70
CA THR A 248 -2.09 11.47 -17.70
C THR A 248 -3.33 10.70 -18.14
N HIS A 249 -3.55 9.49 -17.66
CA HIS A 249 -4.73 8.68 -17.94
C HIS A 249 -6.02 9.29 -17.40
N VAL A 250 -5.95 10.12 -16.36
CA VAL A 250 -7.12 10.82 -15.78
C VAL A 250 -7.81 11.76 -16.76
N SER A 251 -7.15 12.17 -17.85
CA SER A 251 -7.73 12.99 -18.92
C SER A 251 -8.48 12.19 -20.00
N LEU A 252 -8.48 10.85 -19.91
CA LEU A 252 -9.16 10.01 -20.90
C LEU A 252 -10.68 10.02 -20.67
N LYS A 253 -11.46 10.05 -21.74
CA LYS A 253 -12.94 10.11 -21.69
C LYS A 253 -13.62 8.98 -20.90
N LYS A 254 -12.97 7.80 -20.85
CA LYS A 254 -13.47 6.63 -20.11
C LYS A 254 -12.91 6.54 -18.68
N VAL A 255 -12.17 7.55 -18.23
CA VAL A 255 -11.65 7.62 -16.86
C VAL A 255 -12.36 8.75 -16.14
N ARG A 256 -12.82 8.47 -14.94
CA ARG A 256 -13.41 9.48 -14.06
C ARG A 256 -12.71 9.47 -12.73
N VAL A 257 -12.59 10.65 -12.16
CA VAL A 257 -12.03 10.86 -10.83
C VAL A 257 -13.09 11.53 -9.98
N LEU A 258 -13.31 11.00 -8.80
CA LEU A 258 -14.14 11.64 -7.77
C LEU A 258 -13.42 11.56 -6.44
N ARG A 259 -13.81 12.39 -5.49
CA ARG A 259 -13.26 12.39 -4.13
C ARG A 259 -14.32 11.99 -3.15
N ALA A 260 -14.00 11.07 -2.24
CA ALA A 260 -14.97 10.53 -1.30
C ALA A 260 -14.30 10.15 0.03
N ARG A 261 -15.07 10.22 1.13
CA ARG A 261 -14.67 9.66 2.43
C ARG A 261 -15.09 8.22 2.59
N ARG A 262 -16.18 7.87 1.94
CA ARG A 262 -16.75 6.54 1.96
C ARG A 262 -17.17 6.13 0.56
N LEU A 263 -16.84 4.90 0.20
CA LEU A 263 -17.21 4.27 -1.05
C LEU A 263 -17.75 2.87 -0.78
N GLU A 264 -18.88 2.55 -1.37
CA GLU A 264 -19.43 1.20 -1.43
C GLU A 264 -19.35 0.71 -2.88
N VAL A 265 -18.84 -0.50 -3.05
CA VAL A 265 -18.79 -1.16 -4.35
C VAL A 265 -19.48 -2.51 -4.25
N ASP A 266 -20.49 -2.68 -5.09
CA ASP A 266 -21.27 -3.90 -5.22
C ASP A 266 -21.25 -4.41 -6.66
N ALA A 267 -21.42 -5.71 -6.86
CA ALA A 267 -21.44 -6.34 -8.18
C ALA A 267 -22.24 -7.64 -8.13
N THR A 268 -22.93 -7.96 -9.24
CA THR A 268 -23.68 -9.22 -9.36
C THR A 268 -22.75 -10.44 -9.25
N ASP A 269 -21.63 -10.38 -9.98
CA ASP A 269 -20.56 -11.38 -9.87
C ASP A 269 -19.44 -10.82 -9.00
N PRO A 270 -18.90 -11.59 -8.03
CA PRO A 270 -17.84 -11.11 -7.15
C PRO A 270 -16.62 -10.60 -7.92
N VAL A 271 -16.25 -9.34 -7.71
CA VAL A 271 -15.07 -8.70 -8.29
C VAL A 271 -13.96 -8.67 -7.25
N GLY A 272 -12.78 -9.18 -7.61
CA GLY A 272 -11.64 -9.27 -6.70
C GLY A 272 -11.13 -7.90 -6.25
N ILE A 273 -10.65 -7.86 -5.00
CA ILE A 273 -10.10 -6.67 -4.35
C ILE A 273 -8.66 -6.94 -3.93
N GLU A 274 -7.82 -5.93 -4.08
CA GLU A 274 -6.49 -5.88 -3.47
C GLU A 274 -6.30 -4.60 -2.65
N THR A 275 -5.38 -4.63 -1.69
CA THR A 275 -4.97 -3.47 -0.89
C THR A 275 -3.45 -3.46 -0.75
N ASP A 276 -2.80 -2.34 -1.13
CA ASP A 276 -1.33 -2.17 -1.08
C ASP A 276 -0.56 -3.35 -1.71
N GLY A 277 -1.09 -3.97 -2.77
CA GLY A 277 -0.49 -5.11 -3.45
C GLY A 277 -0.78 -6.48 -2.82
N GLU A 278 -1.70 -6.58 -1.86
CA GLU A 278 -2.10 -7.83 -1.22
C GLU A 278 -3.57 -8.18 -1.50
N PRO A 279 -3.91 -9.44 -1.85
CA PRO A 279 -5.30 -9.85 -2.05
C PRO A 279 -6.14 -9.58 -0.81
N ALA A 280 -7.34 -8.99 -0.99
CA ALA A 280 -8.17 -8.50 0.11
C ALA A 280 -9.65 -8.93 0.03
N GLY A 281 -9.96 -10.00 -0.72
CA GLY A 281 -11.30 -10.52 -0.87
C GLY A 281 -11.96 -10.09 -2.17
N ALA A 282 -13.28 -9.90 -2.14
CA ALA A 282 -14.10 -9.52 -3.29
C ALA A 282 -15.30 -8.66 -2.86
N THR A 283 -15.98 -8.05 -3.83
CA THR A 283 -17.26 -7.34 -3.61
C THR A 283 -18.35 -8.28 -3.07
N PRO A 284 -19.37 -7.77 -2.31
CA PRO A 284 -19.54 -6.37 -1.93
C PRO A 284 -18.51 -5.89 -0.90
N ALA A 285 -18.15 -4.61 -0.99
CA ALA A 285 -17.14 -4.03 -0.12
C ALA A 285 -17.41 -2.56 0.19
N VAL A 286 -16.94 -2.13 1.37
CA VAL A 286 -17.01 -0.74 1.83
C VAL A 286 -15.61 -0.26 2.12
N PHE A 287 -15.28 0.91 1.60
CA PHE A 287 -14.01 1.61 1.83
C PHE A 287 -14.30 2.91 2.58
N GLU A 288 -13.54 3.17 3.63
CA GLU A 288 -13.72 4.37 4.46
C GLU A 288 -12.36 4.96 4.82
N VAL A 289 -12.26 6.29 4.77
CA VAL A 289 -11.08 6.99 5.31
C VAL A 289 -11.15 6.97 6.83
N VAL A 290 -10.05 6.59 7.45
CA VAL A 290 -9.80 6.81 8.88
C VAL A 290 -8.83 7.98 8.98
N PRO A 291 -9.32 9.19 9.30
CA PRO A 291 -8.49 10.37 9.23
C PRO A 291 -7.45 10.40 10.34
N ALA A 292 -6.26 10.93 10.02
CA ALA A 292 -5.16 11.15 10.97
C ALA A 292 -4.80 9.90 11.80
N ALA A 293 -4.85 8.71 11.19
CA ALA A 293 -4.79 7.42 11.88
C ALA A 293 -3.37 6.90 12.12
N LEU A 294 -2.36 7.46 11.46
CA LEU A 294 -0.98 6.98 11.54
C LEU A 294 0.02 8.14 11.53
N ASP A 295 0.93 8.18 12.50
CA ASP A 295 2.09 9.07 12.48
C ASP A 295 3.26 8.36 11.80
N VAL A 296 3.71 8.89 10.66
CA VAL A 296 4.80 8.32 9.88
C VAL A 296 6.06 9.18 10.01
N LEU A 297 7.17 8.53 10.37
CA LEU A 297 8.48 9.15 10.39
C LEU A 297 8.99 9.30 8.96
N VAL A 298 9.22 10.53 8.51
CA VAL A 298 9.67 10.85 7.15
C VAL A 298 11.09 11.40 7.13
N TRP A 299 11.76 11.30 5.97
CA TRP A 299 13.14 11.77 5.78
C TRP A 299 13.23 13.29 5.53
#